data_341dde692ac9122c5ca7f186accc708d
#
_entry.id   341dde692ac9122c5ca7f186accc708d
#
_cell.length_a   1.000
_cell.length_b   1.000
_cell.length_c   1.000
_cell.angle_alpha   90.00
_cell.angle_beta   90.00
_cell.angle_gamma   90.00
#
_symmetry.space_group_name_H-M   'P 1'
#
loop_
_entity.id
_entity.type
_entity.pdbx_description
1 polymer ?
#
loop_
_entity_poly.entity_id
_entity_poly.type
_entity_poly.pdbx_seq_one_letter_code
_entity_poly.pdbx_strand_id
1 'polypeptide(L)'
;MKHTGSIAAAIVMGLGLSSGAVAQEFEGVITTRQVTLGDRALSMLLDPDALEAERIDYRAVFALPMDRILELAGQSNNDISVDSLVYSVKGTQLRVSGDVGDEMPGYAILDFGAGTFQLVQPAKGMYIELTREDFETYKSMIPESEPEAKRSLQARPLGQTKQINGLECSAYEIESDEWITVTWVTTELGDLVDAFVEFESRMKAMGMYDEEEDSEVFSLVAEHGFPVLEQTFLTFGDYGAEYEITEIQNVERRSLSADLFAVPSDYEKLSVMEMLRMMGGQEK
;
A
#
# COMPACT_ATOMS: atom_id res chain seq x y z
N MET A 1 8.79 21.46 6.79
CA MET A 1 7.92 21.00 5.71
C MET A 1 7.52 19.60 6.09
N LYS A 2 6.26 19.38 6.40
CA LYS A 2 5.75 18.04 6.70
C LYS A 2 5.68 17.29 5.38
N HIS A 3 6.44 16.20 5.26
CA HIS A 3 6.33 15.30 4.11
C HIS A 3 4.98 14.58 4.20
N THR A 4 4.00 15.12 3.49
CA THR A 4 2.77 14.42 3.14
C THR A 4 3.10 13.50 1.98
N GLY A 5 3.44 12.27 2.25
CA GLY A 5 3.79 11.41 1.15
C GLY A 5 3.93 9.95 1.52
N SER A 6 2.93 9.33 2.07
CA SER A 6 2.83 7.88 1.93
C SER A 6 1.36 7.50 1.94
N ILE A 7 0.65 7.94 0.92
CA ILE A 7 -0.68 7.41 0.64
C ILE A 7 -0.48 6.30 -0.38
N ALA A 8 -0.69 5.07 0.06
CA ALA A 8 -0.94 3.89 -0.76
C ALA A 8 0.22 3.37 -1.64
N ALA A 9 1.46 3.42 -1.18
CA ALA A 9 2.55 2.70 -1.85
C ALA A 9 2.56 1.20 -1.57
N ALA A 10 1.70 0.69 -0.74
CA ALA A 10 1.66 -0.74 -0.44
C ALA A 10 0.45 -1.37 -1.12
N ILE A 11 0.64 -1.97 -2.21
CA ILE A 11 -0.15 -2.95 -2.96
C ILE A 11 -0.27 -2.49 -4.40
N VAL A 12 0.60 -2.93 -5.25
CA VAL A 12 0.32 -3.38 -6.59
C VAL A 12 1.58 -3.77 -7.33
N MET A 13 1.65 -4.94 -7.95
CA MET A 13 2.61 -5.20 -9.02
C MET A 13 2.58 -6.53 -9.73
N GLY A 14 2.88 -6.63 -10.83
CA GLY A 14 3.34 -6.97 -12.13
C GLY A 14 3.71 -8.40 -12.50
N LEU A 15 3.48 -8.74 -13.59
CA LEU A 15 3.47 -9.64 -14.74
C LEU A 15 4.32 -10.93 -14.68
N GLY A 16 3.69 -12.04 -15.05
CA GLY A 16 4.31 -13.25 -15.62
C GLY A 16 3.29 -14.10 -16.36
N LEU A 17 3.51 -14.32 -17.63
CA LEU A 17 2.69 -15.10 -18.53
C LEU A 17 2.74 -16.61 -18.23
N SER A 18 1.60 -17.24 -17.96
CA SER A 18 1.40 -18.65 -18.26
C SER A 18 -0.06 -18.96 -18.58
N SER A 19 -0.19 -19.75 -19.63
CA SER A 19 -1.38 -20.12 -20.34
C SER A 19 -2.33 -21.07 -19.60
N GLY A 20 -3.63 -20.80 -19.64
CA GLY A 20 -4.62 -21.85 -19.88
C GLY A 20 -5.18 -22.60 -18.70
N ALA A 21 -5.66 -21.89 -17.67
CA ALA A 21 -6.88 -22.25 -16.95
C ALA A 21 -7.66 -20.95 -16.78
N VAL A 22 -8.97 -20.97 -16.89
CA VAL A 22 -9.79 -19.80 -16.47
C VAL A 22 -9.59 -19.73 -14.98
N ALA A 23 -8.66 -18.91 -14.55
CA ALA A 23 -8.46 -18.60 -13.13
C ALA A 23 -9.80 -18.08 -12.63
N GLN A 24 -10.32 -18.68 -11.59
CA GLN A 24 -11.54 -18.20 -10.96
C GLN A 24 -11.18 -16.82 -10.40
N GLU A 25 -11.75 -15.76 -11.01
CA GLU A 25 -11.51 -14.39 -10.55
C GLU A 25 -11.81 -14.30 -9.05
N PHE A 26 -10.90 -13.72 -8.29
CA PHE A 26 -11.13 -13.51 -6.88
C PHE A 26 -12.32 -12.56 -6.68
N GLU A 27 -13.29 -12.98 -5.87
CA GLU A 27 -14.37 -12.13 -5.36
C GLU A 27 -14.41 -12.26 -3.84
N GLY A 28 -14.23 -11.11 -3.13
CA GLY A 28 -14.18 -11.16 -1.67
C GLY A 28 -13.65 -9.89 -1.03
N VAL A 29 -13.29 -10.05 0.24
CA VAL A 29 -12.78 -8.97 1.10
C VAL A 29 -11.44 -9.37 1.69
N ILE A 30 -10.48 -8.43 1.63
CA ILE A 30 -9.18 -8.54 2.26
C ILE A 30 -9.10 -7.43 3.31
N THR A 31 -8.76 -7.78 4.53
CA THR A 31 -8.51 -6.80 5.59
C THR A 31 -7.03 -6.79 5.90
N THR A 32 -6.42 -5.60 5.89
CA THR A 32 -5.03 -5.40 6.25
C THR A 32 -4.92 -4.50 7.47
N ARG A 33 -3.81 -4.63 8.17
CA ARG A 33 -3.35 -3.69 9.18
C ARG A 33 -2.06 -3.07 8.68
N GLN A 34 -1.98 -1.74 8.76
CA GLN A 34 -0.75 -0.98 8.53
C GLN A 34 -0.30 -0.37 9.85
N VAL A 35 0.99 -0.41 10.10
CA VAL A 35 1.60 0.20 11.28
C VAL A 35 2.85 0.94 10.84
N THR A 36 2.92 2.22 11.17
CA THR A 36 4.09 3.05 10.88
C THR A 36 4.69 3.55 12.19
N LEU A 37 5.99 3.37 12.34
CA LEU A 37 6.78 3.82 13.49
C LEU A 37 7.82 4.83 13.01
N GLY A 38 7.76 6.05 13.52
CA GLY A 38 8.83 7.03 13.31
C GLY A 38 9.98 6.89 14.32
N ASP A 39 10.99 7.73 14.18
CA ASP A 39 12.22 7.72 14.98
C ASP A 39 12.01 7.65 16.49
N ARG A 40 11.05 8.43 16.99
CA ARG A 40 10.76 8.47 18.41
C ARG A 40 10.23 7.14 18.93
N ALA A 41 9.36 6.49 18.17
CA ALA A 41 8.83 5.18 18.52
C ALA A 41 9.94 4.12 18.50
N LEU A 42 10.78 4.15 17.46
CA LEU A 42 11.94 3.27 17.35
C LEU A 42 12.89 3.42 18.54
N SER A 43 13.18 4.66 18.97
CA SER A 43 14.05 4.94 20.12
C SER A 43 13.48 4.45 21.46
N MET A 44 12.18 4.21 21.56
CA MET A 44 11.54 3.65 22.76
C MET A 44 11.52 2.11 22.76
N LEU A 45 11.65 1.51 21.59
CA LEU A 45 11.50 0.06 21.38
C LEU A 45 12.85 -0.65 21.22
N LEU A 46 13.85 0.04 20.70
CA LEU A 46 15.19 -0.48 20.47
C LEU A 46 16.14 -0.10 21.59
N ASP A 47 17.21 -0.88 21.75
CA ASP A 47 18.32 -0.54 22.63
C ASP A 47 19.03 0.72 22.10
N PRO A 48 19.40 1.70 22.94
CA PRO A 48 20.16 2.87 22.54
C PRO A 48 21.41 2.55 21.71
N ASP A 49 22.14 1.49 22.06
CA ASP A 49 23.34 1.07 21.34
C ASP A 49 23.02 0.62 19.89
N ALA A 50 21.80 0.14 19.64
CA ALA A 50 21.35 -0.25 18.30
C ALA A 50 21.04 0.96 17.41
N LEU A 51 20.69 2.11 18.01
CA LEU A 51 20.39 3.37 17.30
C LEU A 51 21.63 4.24 17.09
N GLU A 52 22.65 4.14 17.97
CA GLU A 52 23.91 4.89 17.84
C GLU A 52 24.89 4.23 16.85
N ALA A 53 24.59 3.04 16.35
CA ALA A 53 25.39 2.40 15.30
C ALA A 53 25.39 3.26 14.03
N GLU A 54 26.53 3.38 13.35
CA GLU A 54 26.63 4.07 12.04
C GLU A 54 25.61 3.54 11.01
N ARG A 55 25.08 2.37 11.27
CA ARG A 55 23.98 1.75 10.50
C ARG A 55 23.07 1.02 11.49
N ILE A 56 21.81 1.42 11.53
CA ILE A 56 20.79 0.74 12.34
C ILE A 56 20.68 -0.73 11.92
N ASP A 57 20.72 -1.63 12.90
CA ASP A 57 20.49 -3.05 12.61
C ASP A 57 19.01 -3.30 12.32
N TYR A 58 18.62 -3.25 11.05
CA TYR A 58 17.25 -3.51 10.60
C TYR A 58 16.69 -4.86 11.08
N ARG A 59 17.56 -5.86 11.37
CA ARG A 59 17.11 -7.15 11.91
C ARG A 59 16.56 -7.01 13.31
N ALA A 60 17.13 -6.11 14.11
CA ALA A 60 16.58 -5.80 15.43
C ALA A 60 15.22 -5.11 15.32
N VAL A 61 15.04 -4.23 14.30
CA VAL A 61 13.75 -3.59 14.00
C VAL A 61 12.71 -4.63 13.59
N PHE A 62 13.03 -5.53 12.66
CA PHE A 62 12.12 -6.56 12.16
C PHE A 62 11.77 -7.63 13.21
N ALA A 63 12.59 -7.76 14.25
CA ALA A 63 12.33 -8.63 15.38
C ALA A 63 11.43 -8.02 16.46
N LEU A 64 11.02 -6.76 16.33
CA LEU A 64 10.12 -6.10 17.28
C LEU A 64 8.78 -6.85 17.38
N PRO A 65 8.33 -7.23 18.58
CA PRO A 65 7.05 -7.91 18.74
C PRO A 65 5.88 -6.97 18.45
N MET A 66 4.96 -7.39 17.60
CA MET A 66 3.79 -6.60 17.20
C MET A 66 2.91 -6.18 18.38
N ASP A 67 2.71 -7.07 19.37
CA ASP A 67 1.95 -6.77 20.57
C ASP A 67 2.55 -5.62 21.38
N ARG A 68 3.88 -5.52 21.46
CA ARG A 68 4.57 -4.42 22.11
C ARG A 68 4.43 -3.11 21.33
N ILE A 69 4.48 -3.17 20.00
CA ILE A 69 4.24 -2.01 19.14
C ILE A 69 2.82 -1.47 19.36
N LEU A 70 1.82 -2.37 19.34
CA LEU A 70 0.42 -1.99 19.54
C LEU A 70 0.13 -1.47 20.95
N GLU A 71 0.80 -2.02 21.97
CA GLU A 71 0.72 -1.50 23.34
C GLU A 71 1.25 -0.06 23.41
N LEU A 72 2.37 0.22 22.76
CA LEU A 72 2.94 1.55 22.70
C LEU A 72 2.07 2.52 21.91
N ALA A 73 1.48 2.08 20.81
CA ALA A 73 0.55 2.90 19.98
C ALA A 73 -0.67 3.39 20.79
N GLY A 74 -1.14 2.62 21.76
CA GLY A 74 -2.24 3.00 22.65
C GLY A 74 -1.90 4.11 23.65
N GLN A 75 -0.62 4.51 23.77
CA GLN A 75 -0.18 5.60 24.65
C GLN A 75 -0.12 6.91 23.84
N SER A 76 -0.58 7.99 24.38
CA SER A 76 -0.63 9.31 23.71
C SER A 76 0.76 9.84 23.34
N ASN A 77 0.90 10.48 22.19
CA ASN A 77 2.13 11.14 21.69
C ASN A 77 3.28 10.23 21.26
N ASN A 78 2.95 9.08 20.73
CA ASN A 78 3.98 8.16 20.29
C ASN A 78 4.18 8.21 18.81
N ASP A 79 4.74 8.63 18.07
CA ASP A 79 5.12 8.58 16.64
C ASP A 79 4.83 7.19 15.99
N ILE A 80 3.62 6.68 16.30
CA ILE A 80 3.09 5.41 15.79
C ILE A 80 1.70 5.64 15.25
N SER A 81 1.45 5.29 13.99
CA SER A 81 0.12 5.13 13.43
C SER A 81 -0.25 3.64 13.31
N VAL A 82 -1.52 3.34 13.50
CA VAL A 82 -2.08 2.01 13.30
C VAL A 82 -3.38 2.17 12.53
N ASP A 83 -3.37 1.72 11.29
CA ASP A 83 -4.47 1.87 10.36
C ASP A 83 -4.98 0.50 9.91
N SER A 84 -6.25 0.43 9.52
CA SER A 84 -6.85 -0.77 8.96
C SER A 84 -7.48 -0.44 7.62
N LEU A 85 -7.09 -1.17 6.58
CA LEU A 85 -7.68 -1.05 5.26
C LEU A 85 -8.48 -2.29 4.91
N VAL A 86 -9.61 -2.07 4.25
CA VAL A 86 -10.48 -3.12 3.75
C VAL A 86 -10.57 -2.99 2.23
N TYR A 87 -10.08 -4.00 1.56
CA TYR A 87 -10.15 -4.14 0.11
C TYR A 87 -11.30 -5.05 -0.26
N SER A 88 -12.25 -4.55 -1.03
CA SER A 88 -13.33 -5.34 -1.61
C SER A 88 -13.07 -5.48 -3.09
N VAL A 89 -12.99 -6.72 -3.58
CA VAL A 89 -12.62 -7.05 -4.96
C VAL A 89 -13.76 -7.79 -5.64
N LYS A 90 -14.14 -7.35 -6.83
CA LYS A 90 -15.14 -8.02 -7.67
C LYS A 90 -14.87 -7.78 -9.15
N GLY A 91 -14.39 -8.80 -9.84
CA GLY A 91 -14.01 -8.69 -11.25
C GLY A 91 -12.99 -7.56 -11.46
N THR A 92 -13.36 -6.56 -12.26
CA THR A 92 -12.50 -5.40 -12.54
C THR A 92 -12.67 -4.25 -11.55
N GLN A 93 -13.37 -4.44 -10.45
CA GLN A 93 -13.65 -3.40 -9.47
C GLN A 93 -12.92 -3.67 -8.16
N LEU A 94 -12.30 -2.62 -7.65
CA LEU A 94 -11.65 -2.60 -6.35
C LEU A 94 -12.22 -1.43 -5.54
N ARG A 95 -12.67 -1.70 -4.32
CA ARG A 95 -12.98 -0.66 -3.35
C ARG A 95 -12.02 -0.77 -2.18
N VAL A 96 -11.41 0.35 -1.83
CA VAL A 96 -10.54 0.49 -0.66
C VAL A 96 -11.24 1.39 0.35
N SER A 97 -11.40 0.91 1.55
CA SER A 97 -11.99 1.67 2.66
C SER A 97 -11.24 1.36 3.95
N GLY A 98 -11.20 2.32 4.86
CA GLY A 98 -10.54 2.16 6.15
C GLY A 98 -10.41 3.46 6.88
N ASP A 99 -9.89 3.37 8.09
CA ASP A 99 -9.54 4.51 8.91
C ASP A 99 -8.07 4.83 8.59
N VAL A 100 -7.87 5.65 7.58
CA VAL A 100 -6.52 6.13 7.20
C VAL A 100 -6.29 7.48 7.89
N GLY A 101 -6.53 7.51 9.19
CA GLY A 101 -6.42 8.71 10.00
C GLY A 101 -7.32 9.86 9.52
N ASP A 102 -6.98 11.09 9.91
CA ASP A 102 -7.74 12.29 9.51
C ASP A 102 -7.55 12.67 8.03
N GLU A 103 -6.63 12.04 7.31
CA GLU A 103 -6.21 12.48 5.98
C GLU A 103 -7.13 11.99 4.85
N MET A 104 -7.78 10.84 5.01
CA MET A 104 -8.71 10.33 4.00
C MET A 104 -9.99 9.73 4.60
N PRO A 105 -10.88 10.57 5.16
CA PRO A 105 -12.14 10.10 5.73
C PRO A 105 -13.12 9.68 4.62
N GLY A 106 -12.98 8.45 4.11
CA GLY A 106 -13.83 7.99 3.03
C GLY A 106 -13.44 6.63 2.47
N TYR A 107 -13.68 6.46 1.19
CA TYR A 107 -13.26 5.27 0.46
C TYR A 107 -12.96 5.59 -1.00
N ALA A 108 -12.12 4.78 -1.61
CA ALA A 108 -11.85 4.84 -3.04
C ALA A 108 -12.54 3.69 -3.77
N ILE A 109 -12.99 3.94 -5.00
CA ILE A 109 -13.44 2.92 -5.93
C ILE A 109 -12.61 3.04 -7.20
N LEU A 110 -12.00 1.93 -7.61
CA LEU A 110 -11.30 1.80 -8.87
C LEU A 110 -12.14 0.86 -9.75
N ASP A 111 -12.59 1.34 -10.88
CA ASP A 111 -13.23 0.53 -11.90
C ASP A 111 -12.33 0.46 -13.13
N PHE A 112 -11.57 -0.62 -13.22
CA PHE A 112 -10.63 -0.84 -14.32
C PHE A 112 -11.33 -1.18 -15.63
N GLY A 113 -12.59 -1.63 -15.57
CA GLY A 113 -13.42 -1.85 -16.77
C GLY A 113 -13.87 -0.52 -17.37
N ALA A 114 -14.24 0.44 -16.55
CA ALA A 114 -14.61 1.80 -16.95
C ALA A 114 -13.40 2.74 -17.09
N GLY A 115 -12.25 2.40 -16.53
CA GLY A 115 -11.06 3.26 -16.50
C GLY A 115 -11.26 4.50 -15.60
N THR A 116 -11.92 4.33 -14.45
CA THR A 116 -12.22 5.42 -13.53
C THR A 116 -11.68 5.14 -12.12
N PHE A 117 -11.24 6.20 -11.47
CA PHE A 117 -10.92 6.25 -10.05
C PHE A 117 -11.84 7.24 -9.37
N GLN A 118 -12.52 6.81 -8.32
CA GLN A 118 -13.46 7.66 -7.57
C GLN A 118 -13.01 7.72 -6.11
N LEU A 119 -12.81 8.93 -5.59
CA LEU A 119 -12.56 9.19 -4.18
C LEU A 119 -13.83 9.75 -3.56
N VAL A 120 -14.42 9.01 -2.64
CA VAL A 120 -15.73 9.31 -2.04
C VAL A 120 -15.56 9.77 -0.61
N GLN A 121 -16.16 10.89 -0.25
CA GLN A 121 -16.19 11.47 1.09
C GLN A 121 -17.61 11.43 1.66
N PRO A 122 -18.02 10.36 2.34
CA PRO A 122 -19.41 10.20 2.81
C PRO A 122 -19.85 11.28 3.79
N ALA A 123 -18.95 11.72 4.65
CA ALA A 123 -19.24 12.77 5.65
C ALA A 123 -19.61 14.10 5.01
N LYS A 124 -19.21 14.34 3.76
CA LYS A 124 -19.50 15.57 3.01
C LYS A 124 -20.55 15.35 1.91
N GLY A 125 -20.97 14.10 1.65
CA GLY A 125 -21.88 13.77 0.57
C GLY A 125 -21.32 14.13 -0.82
N MET A 126 -20.02 13.96 -1.02
CA MET A 126 -19.34 14.35 -2.27
C MET A 126 -18.35 13.30 -2.74
N TYR A 127 -17.99 13.36 -4.00
CA TYR A 127 -16.95 12.53 -4.58
C TYR A 127 -16.23 13.22 -5.72
N ILE A 128 -15.05 12.71 -6.03
CA ILE A 128 -14.26 13.10 -7.20
C ILE A 128 -14.13 11.87 -8.06
N GLU A 129 -14.19 12.06 -9.35
CA GLU A 129 -13.92 11.01 -10.33
C GLU A 129 -12.80 11.47 -11.23
N LEU A 130 -11.76 10.66 -11.32
CA LEU A 130 -10.63 10.84 -12.20
C LEU A 130 -10.69 9.80 -13.31
N THR A 131 -10.51 10.25 -14.52
CA THR A 131 -10.36 9.41 -15.71
C THR A 131 -8.90 9.35 -16.11
N ARG A 132 -8.57 8.49 -17.06
CA ARG A 132 -7.22 8.47 -17.65
C ARG A 132 -6.77 9.84 -18.17
N GLU A 133 -7.65 10.59 -18.81
CA GLU A 133 -7.34 11.93 -19.33
C GLU A 133 -7.00 12.91 -18.20
N ASP A 134 -7.67 12.81 -17.06
CA ASP A 134 -7.38 13.62 -15.88
C ASP A 134 -5.98 13.31 -15.33
N PHE A 135 -5.59 12.03 -15.26
CA PHE A 135 -4.25 11.61 -14.83
C PHE A 135 -3.17 12.11 -15.79
N GLU A 136 -3.36 11.98 -17.09
CA GLU A 136 -2.42 12.49 -18.10
C GLU A 136 -2.27 14.02 -17.99
N THR A 137 -3.37 14.74 -17.72
CA THR A 137 -3.37 16.19 -17.49
C THR A 137 -2.58 16.53 -16.23
N TYR A 138 -2.82 15.80 -15.12
CA TYR A 138 -2.11 16.01 -13.86
C TYR A 138 -0.60 15.77 -14.00
N LYS A 139 -0.19 14.68 -14.65
CA LYS A 139 1.22 14.41 -14.96
C LYS A 139 1.88 15.53 -15.72
N SER A 140 1.18 16.13 -16.69
CA SER A 140 1.73 17.26 -17.47
C SER A 140 1.97 18.53 -16.63
N MET A 141 1.39 18.62 -15.44
CA MET A 141 1.56 19.75 -14.52
C MET A 141 2.71 19.53 -13.52
N ILE A 142 3.17 18.30 -13.36
CA ILE A 142 4.32 17.96 -12.52
C ILE A 142 5.58 18.17 -13.34
N PRO A 143 6.58 18.93 -12.85
CA PRO A 143 7.86 19.02 -13.53
C PRO A 143 8.48 17.63 -13.70
N GLU A 144 9.00 17.32 -14.89
CA GLU A 144 9.76 16.09 -15.09
C GLU A 144 10.95 16.10 -14.12
N SER A 145 10.99 15.12 -13.23
CA SER A 145 12.18 14.82 -12.44
C SER A 145 13.26 14.23 -13.37
N GLU A 146 14.52 14.54 -13.11
CA GLU A 146 15.60 13.87 -13.84
C GLU A 146 15.47 12.35 -13.61
N PRO A 147 15.57 11.55 -14.69
CA PRO A 147 15.46 10.11 -14.55
C PRO A 147 16.58 9.59 -13.62
N GLU A 148 16.20 9.04 -12.50
CA GLU A 148 17.16 8.34 -11.64
C GLU A 148 17.69 7.08 -12.34
N ALA A 149 18.92 6.73 -12.03
CA ALA A 149 19.54 5.53 -12.64
C ALA A 149 18.75 4.29 -12.19
N LYS A 150 18.19 3.57 -13.16
CA LYS A 150 17.45 2.32 -12.88
C LYS A 150 18.34 1.36 -12.09
N ARG A 151 17.90 1.04 -10.88
CA ARG A 151 18.54 0.04 -10.03
C ARG A 151 17.84 -1.26 -10.23
N SER A 152 18.59 -2.32 -10.45
CA SER A 152 18.05 -3.67 -10.52
C SER A 152 17.80 -4.20 -9.12
N LEU A 153 16.57 -4.13 -8.65
CA LEU A 153 16.15 -4.76 -7.41
C LEU A 153 16.07 -6.29 -7.61
N GLN A 154 16.30 -7.05 -6.54
CA GLN A 154 16.19 -8.50 -6.55
C GLN A 154 15.57 -9.00 -5.24
N ALA A 155 14.59 -9.90 -5.34
CA ALA A 155 14.08 -10.61 -4.19
C ALA A 155 15.00 -11.77 -3.83
N ARG A 156 15.62 -11.71 -2.66
CA ARG A 156 16.54 -12.73 -2.16
C ARG A 156 15.84 -13.64 -1.14
N PRO A 157 15.74 -14.95 -1.37
CA PRO A 157 15.13 -15.85 -0.40
C PRO A 157 15.98 -15.92 0.88
N LEU A 158 15.33 -15.77 2.04
CA LEU A 158 15.99 -15.88 3.34
C LEU A 158 16.06 -17.33 3.86
N GLY A 159 15.39 -18.29 3.19
CA GLY A 159 15.32 -19.68 3.63
C GLY A 159 14.54 -19.88 4.93
N GLN A 160 13.72 -18.92 5.30
CA GLN A 160 12.87 -18.96 6.50
C GLN A 160 11.42 -19.20 6.11
N THR A 161 10.72 -19.98 6.93
CA THR A 161 9.28 -20.21 6.80
C THR A 161 8.60 -20.00 8.14
N LYS A 162 7.36 -19.48 8.13
CA LYS A 162 6.50 -19.37 9.33
C LYS A 162 5.03 -19.39 8.96
N GLN A 163 4.18 -19.68 9.94
CA GLN A 163 2.73 -19.53 9.82
C GLN A 163 2.34 -18.09 10.17
N ILE A 164 1.59 -17.43 9.28
CA ILE A 164 1.01 -16.09 9.50
C ILE A 164 -0.48 -16.19 9.19
N ASN A 165 -1.32 -15.93 10.18
CA ASN A 165 -2.78 -15.99 10.06
C ASN A 165 -3.29 -17.30 9.42
N GLY A 166 -2.61 -18.42 9.73
CA GLY A 166 -2.96 -19.76 9.25
C GLY A 166 -2.38 -20.12 7.87
N LEU A 167 -1.66 -19.20 7.22
CA LEU A 167 -1.02 -19.42 5.92
C LEU A 167 0.46 -19.78 6.11
N GLU A 168 0.96 -20.74 5.34
CA GLU A 168 2.40 -21.03 5.30
C GLU A 168 3.10 -20.02 4.41
N CYS A 169 4.06 -19.28 4.98
CA CYS A 169 4.75 -18.20 4.31
C CYS A 169 6.27 -18.42 4.27
N SER A 170 6.88 -18.00 3.17
CA SER A 170 8.33 -17.97 2.96
C SER A 170 8.82 -16.53 2.92
N ALA A 171 10.01 -16.25 3.48
CA ALA A 171 10.56 -14.91 3.58
C ALA A 171 11.50 -14.59 2.42
N TYR A 172 11.36 -13.37 1.90
CA TYR A 172 12.24 -12.77 0.90
C TYR A 172 12.67 -11.38 1.36
N GLU A 173 13.89 -11.00 1.03
CA GLU A 173 14.47 -9.69 1.31
C GLU A 173 14.72 -8.95 0.00
N ILE A 174 14.35 -7.69 -0.04
CA ILE A 174 14.61 -6.75 -1.12
C ILE A 174 15.31 -5.56 -0.51
N GLU A 175 16.45 -5.17 -1.06
CA GLU A 175 17.29 -4.09 -0.53
C GLU A 175 17.56 -3.04 -1.61
N SER A 176 17.38 -1.77 -1.22
CA SER A 176 17.85 -0.60 -1.95
C SER A 176 18.85 0.19 -1.09
N ASP A 177 19.33 1.33 -1.58
CA ASP A 177 20.26 2.18 -0.80
C ASP A 177 19.55 2.90 0.36
N GLU A 178 18.25 3.12 0.26
CA GLU A 178 17.47 3.94 1.18
C GLU A 178 16.50 3.12 2.04
N TRP A 179 16.19 1.91 1.61
CA TRP A 179 15.25 1.05 2.30
C TRP A 179 15.59 -0.44 2.16
N ILE A 180 15.09 -1.21 3.09
CA ILE A 180 15.12 -2.67 3.07
C ILE A 180 13.75 -3.20 3.43
N THR A 181 13.25 -4.17 2.66
CA THR A 181 11.97 -4.82 2.90
C THR A 181 12.18 -6.31 3.11
N VAL A 182 11.54 -6.87 4.14
CA VAL A 182 11.34 -8.31 4.28
C VAL A 182 9.87 -8.61 4.08
N THR A 183 9.58 -9.37 3.04
CA THR A 183 8.23 -9.80 2.70
C THR A 183 8.05 -11.29 2.92
N TRP A 184 6.91 -11.65 3.51
CA TRP A 184 6.49 -13.02 3.75
C TRP A 184 5.36 -13.37 2.81
N VAL A 185 5.61 -14.28 1.89
CA VAL A 185 4.69 -14.64 0.81
C VAL A 185 4.13 -16.04 0.99
N THR A 186 2.89 -16.24 0.54
CA THR A 186 2.23 -17.53 0.50
C THR A 186 1.80 -17.90 -0.92
N THR A 187 1.88 -19.16 -1.26
CA THR A 187 1.35 -19.70 -2.52
C THR A 187 -0.13 -20.10 -2.41
N GLU A 188 -0.69 -20.08 -1.20
CA GLU A 188 -2.09 -20.47 -0.95
C GLU A 188 -3.13 -19.45 -1.44
N LEU A 189 -2.68 -18.24 -1.79
CA LEU A 189 -3.48 -17.13 -2.29
C LEU A 189 -3.14 -16.76 -3.75
N GLY A 190 -2.88 -17.76 -4.59
CA GLY A 190 -2.48 -17.54 -5.98
C GLY A 190 -3.52 -16.80 -6.82
N ASP A 191 -4.82 -16.99 -6.55
CA ASP A 191 -5.91 -16.23 -7.17
C ASP A 191 -5.86 -14.73 -6.85
N LEU A 192 -5.34 -14.35 -5.69
CA LEU A 192 -5.08 -12.94 -5.37
C LEU A 192 -3.87 -12.39 -6.12
N VAL A 193 -2.82 -13.18 -6.30
CA VAL A 193 -1.67 -12.76 -7.12
C VAL A 193 -2.16 -12.34 -8.50
N ASP A 194 -2.93 -13.20 -9.16
CA ASP A 194 -3.43 -12.93 -10.51
C ASP A 194 -4.32 -11.68 -10.56
N ALA A 195 -5.22 -11.51 -9.58
CA ALA A 195 -6.10 -10.35 -9.50
C ALA A 195 -5.32 -9.04 -9.31
N PHE A 196 -4.35 -9.04 -8.41
CA PHE A 196 -3.55 -7.84 -8.14
C PHE A 196 -2.58 -7.51 -9.27
N VAL A 197 -2.01 -8.50 -9.93
CA VAL A 197 -1.24 -8.36 -11.17
C VAL A 197 -2.06 -7.63 -12.23
N GLU A 198 -3.29 -8.04 -12.42
CA GLU A 198 -4.17 -7.41 -13.41
C GLU A 198 -4.50 -5.96 -13.01
N PHE A 199 -4.78 -5.72 -11.73
CA PHE A 199 -5.05 -4.37 -11.24
C PHE A 199 -3.90 -3.42 -11.50
N GLU A 200 -2.68 -3.85 -11.23
CA GLU A 200 -1.49 -3.04 -11.51
C GLU A 200 -1.33 -2.72 -12.98
N SER A 201 -1.39 -3.73 -13.82
CA SER A 201 -1.30 -3.52 -15.26
C SER A 201 -2.29 -2.46 -15.75
N ARG A 202 -3.51 -2.49 -15.20
CA ARG A 202 -4.56 -1.53 -15.53
C ARG A 202 -4.31 -0.15 -14.92
N MET A 203 -3.79 -0.05 -13.70
CA MET A 203 -3.42 1.22 -13.10
C MET A 203 -2.27 1.91 -13.86
N LYS A 204 -1.27 1.15 -14.29
CA LYS A 204 -0.23 1.63 -15.21
C LYS A 204 -0.82 2.14 -16.52
N ALA A 205 -1.75 1.39 -17.11
CA ALA A 205 -2.44 1.78 -18.33
C ALA A 205 -3.30 3.06 -18.14
N MET A 206 -3.76 3.33 -16.93
CA MET A 206 -4.47 4.56 -16.56
C MET A 206 -3.51 5.75 -16.25
N GLY A 207 -2.20 5.51 -16.18
CA GLY A 207 -1.22 6.53 -15.86
C GLY A 207 -1.16 6.90 -14.37
N MET A 208 -1.66 6.05 -13.49
CA MET A 208 -1.67 6.26 -12.04
C MET A 208 -0.31 6.05 -11.39
N TYR A 209 0.62 5.40 -12.08
CA TYR A 209 1.98 5.16 -11.62
C TYR A 209 2.99 5.76 -12.60
N ASP A 210 4.07 6.28 -12.08
CA ASP A 210 5.29 6.47 -12.85
C ASP A 210 5.95 5.11 -13.08
N GLU A 211 6.51 4.91 -14.29
CA GLU A 211 6.93 3.59 -14.77
C GLU A 211 8.09 2.97 -13.98
N GLU A 212 8.66 3.64 -12.98
CA GLU A 212 10.05 3.37 -12.61
C GLU A 212 10.32 2.82 -11.20
N GLU A 213 9.55 3.06 -10.14
CA GLU A 213 9.99 2.66 -8.80
C GLU A 213 9.07 1.69 -8.04
N ASP A 214 7.79 1.99 -7.91
CA ASP A 214 6.92 1.19 -7.02
C ASP A 214 6.48 -0.14 -7.63
N SER A 215 6.62 -0.28 -8.95
CA SER A 215 6.18 -1.45 -9.67
C SER A 215 7.13 -2.65 -9.58
N GLU A 216 8.40 -2.43 -9.22
CA GLU A 216 9.38 -3.53 -9.21
C GLU A 216 9.24 -4.45 -7.99
N VAL A 217 8.95 -3.91 -6.81
CA VAL A 217 9.02 -4.70 -5.55
C VAL A 217 8.03 -5.86 -5.55
N PHE A 218 6.78 -5.61 -5.87
CA PHE A 218 5.82 -6.72 -5.89
C PHE A 218 6.01 -7.63 -7.11
N SER A 219 6.36 -7.09 -8.27
CA SER A 219 6.72 -7.95 -9.42
C SER A 219 7.71 -9.03 -9.02
N LEU A 220 8.74 -8.62 -8.25
CA LEU A 220 9.77 -9.51 -7.74
C LEU A 220 9.20 -10.54 -6.75
N VAL A 221 8.16 -10.16 -6.01
CA VAL A 221 7.58 -11.01 -4.97
C VAL A 221 6.44 -11.87 -5.50
N ALA A 222 5.65 -11.36 -6.44
CA ALA A 222 4.51 -12.06 -7.03
C ALA A 222 4.90 -13.37 -7.73
N GLU A 223 6.12 -13.48 -8.24
CA GLU A 223 6.67 -14.73 -8.77
C GLU A 223 6.77 -15.84 -7.71
N HIS A 224 6.79 -15.46 -6.44
CA HIS A 224 6.95 -16.36 -5.29
C HIS A 224 5.66 -16.58 -4.52
N GLY A 225 4.65 -15.75 -4.72
CA GLY A 225 3.35 -15.84 -4.06
C GLY A 225 2.77 -14.48 -3.67
N PHE A 226 1.69 -14.51 -2.89
CA PHE A 226 1.01 -13.31 -2.42
C PHE A 226 1.62 -12.82 -1.08
N PRO A 227 1.96 -11.53 -0.93
CA PRO A 227 2.51 -10.98 0.31
C PRO A 227 1.45 -10.98 1.42
N VAL A 228 1.79 -11.57 2.56
CA VAL A 228 0.93 -11.65 3.75
C VAL A 228 1.41 -10.72 4.86
N LEU A 229 2.72 -10.56 4.99
CA LEU A 229 3.35 -9.61 5.89
C LEU A 229 4.53 -8.97 5.18
N GLU A 230 4.54 -7.66 5.18
CA GLU A 230 5.63 -6.86 4.66
C GLU A 230 6.15 -5.96 5.78
N GLN A 231 7.45 -5.88 5.90
CA GLN A 231 8.17 -5.11 6.91
C GLN A 231 9.23 -4.29 6.18
N THR A 232 9.04 -2.98 6.13
CA THR A 232 9.93 -2.06 5.41
C THR A 232 10.59 -1.12 6.40
N PHE A 233 11.91 -1.03 6.34
CA PHE A 233 12.68 -0.06 7.07
C PHE A 233 13.29 0.95 6.10
N LEU A 234 12.93 2.22 6.27
CA LEU A 234 13.38 3.33 5.44
C LEU A 234 14.36 4.18 6.22
N THR A 235 15.37 4.72 5.54
CA THR A 235 16.32 5.67 6.11
C THR A 235 16.33 6.94 5.27
N PHE A 236 16.10 8.07 5.91
CA PHE A 236 16.10 9.38 5.26
C PHE A 236 17.40 10.15 5.51
N GLY A 237 18.50 9.44 5.65
CA GLY A 237 19.80 10.01 6.02
C GLY A 237 19.74 10.75 7.35
N ASP A 238 20.12 12.04 7.36
CA ASP A 238 20.09 12.90 8.57
C ASP A 238 18.67 13.26 9.04
N TYR A 239 17.62 12.87 8.31
CA TYR A 239 16.23 13.22 8.61
C TYR A 239 15.48 12.15 9.41
N GLY A 240 16.15 11.02 9.69
CA GLY A 240 15.60 9.98 10.53
C GLY A 240 15.35 8.65 9.83
N ALA A 241 14.59 7.78 10.50
CA ALA A 241 14.19 6.47 9.99
C ALA A 241 12.69 6.22 10.24
N GLU A 242 12.12 5.36 9.43
CA GLU A 242 10.74 4.92 9.54
C GLU A 242 10.66 3.40 9.38
N TYR A 243 9.79 2.77 10.13
CA TYR A 243 9.52 1.34 10.02
C TYR A 243 8.04 1.13 9.75
N GLU A 244 7.76 0.53 8.63
CA GLU A 244 6.41 0.22 8.18
C GLU A 244 6.15 -1.28 8.24
N ILE A 245 4.95 -1.65 8.67
CA ILE A 245 4.47 -3.02 8.69
C ILE A 245 3.12 -3.06 8.01
N THR A 246 2.97 -3.88 6.97
CA THR A 246 1.69 -4.20 6.36
C THR A 246 1.40 -5.68 6.54
N GLU A 247 0.28 -6.01 7.17
CA GLU A 247 -0.10 -7.40 7.45
C GLU A 247 -1.53 -7.67 7.01
N ILE A 248 -1.73 -8.75 6.25
CA ILE A 248 -3.07 -9.27 5.96
C ILE A 248 -3.62 -9.93 7.21
N GLN A 249 -4.73 -9.38 7.72
CA GLN A 249 -5.43 -9.91 8.89
C GLN A 249 -6.43 -11.00 8.53
N ASN A 250 -7.09 -10.83 7.38
CA ASN A 250 -8.13 -11.76 6.94
C ASN A 250 -8.32 -11.71 5.43
N VAL A 251 -8.67 -12.85 4.84
CA VAL A 251 -9.12 -12.99 3.45
C VAL A 251 -10.43 -13.76 3.45
N GLU A 252 -11.52 -13.11 3.07
CA GLU A 252 -12.86 -13.69 3.02
C GLU A 252 -13.33 -13.78 1.56
N ARG A 253 -13.47 -15.00 1.05
CA ARG A 253 -14.06 -15.24 -0.27
C ARG A 253 -15.57 -15.27 -0.15
N ARG A 254 -16.24 -14.31 -0.75
CA ARG A 254 -17.71 -14.21 -0.76
C ARG A 254 -18.21 -13.34 -1.90
N SER A 255 -19.43 -13.57 -2.30
CA SER A 255 -20.08 -12.70 -3.30
C SER A 255 -20.39 -11.33 -2.71
N LEU A 256 -20.10 -10.28 -3.49
CA LEU A 256 -20.28 -8.89 -3.12
C LEU A 256 -21.39 -8.24 -3.94
N SER A 257 -22.20 -7.38 -3.30
CA SER A 257 -23.19 -6.59 -4.01
C SER A 257 -22.53 -5.58 -4.96
N ALA A 258 -23.09 -5.39 -6.13
CA ALA A 258 -22.65 -4.34 -7.06
C ALA A 258 -22.78 -2.93 -6.46
N ASP A 259 -23.76 -2.72 -5.57
CA ASP A 259 -23.96 -1.43 -4.90
C ASP A 259 -22.75 -1.02 -4.02
N LEU A 260 -21.92 -1.98 -3.63
CA LEU A 260 -20.70 -1.70 -2.87
C LEU A 260 -19.70 -0.87 -3.69
N PHE A 261 -19.75 -0.99 -5.00
CA PHE A 261 -18.86 -0.33 -5.97
C PHE A 261 -19.53 0.85 -6.68
N ALA A 262 -20.62 1.36 -6.13
CA ALA A 262 -21.33 2.50 -6.67
C ALA A 262 -21.23 3.69 -5.71
N VAL A 263 -21.06 4.89 -6.26
CA VAL A 263 -21.22 6.13 -5.50
C VAL A 263 -22.72 6.37 -5.28
N PRO A 264 -23.17 6.75 -4.07
CA PRO A 264 -24.55 7.12 -3.82
C PRO A 264 -25.04 8.23 -4.78
N SER A 265 -26.23 8.08 -5.33
CA SER A 265 -26.76 8.95 -6.38
C SER A 265 -27.07 10.38 -5.93
N ASP A 266 -27.11 10.61 -4.63
CA ASP A 266 -27.33 11.91 -4.00
C ASP A 266 -26.02 12.66 -3.67
N TYR A 267 -24.87 12.07 -3.98
CA TYR A 267 -23.57 12.73 -3.74
C TYR A 267 -23.23 13.69 -4.88
N GLU A 268 -22.65 14.81 -4.51
CA GLU A 268 -22.18 15.83 -5.45
C GLU A 268 -20.83 15.46 -6.06
N LYS A 269 -20.74 15.47 -7.39
CA LYS A 269 -19.46 15.29 -8.11
C LYS A 269 -18.70 16.60 -8.12
N LEU A 270 -17.49 16.59 -7.55
CA LEU A 270 -16.56 17.71 -7.62
C LEU A 270 -15.59 17.55 -8.78
N SER A 271 -15.19 18.65 -9.37
CA SER A 271 -14.05 18.68 -10.29
C SER A 271 -12.73 18.62 -9.51
N VAL A 272 -11.67 18.17 -10.17
CA VAL A 272 -10.30 18.14 -9.62
C VAL A 272 -9.89 19.55 -9.13
N MET A 273 -10.24 20.60 -9.88
CA MET A 273 -9.91 21.97 -9.50
C MET A 273 -10.65 22.48 -8.26
N GLU A 274 -11.86 22.01 -8.02
CA GLU A 274 -12.60 22.32 -6.80
C GLU A 274 -11.96 21.61 -5.60
N MET A 275 -11.56 20.36 -5.76
CA MET A 275 -10.83 19.63 -4.74
C MET A 275 -9.52 20.33 -4.36
N LEU A 276 -8.69 20.68 -5.33
CA LEU A 276 -7.42 21.37 -5.08
C LEU A 276 -7.61 22.70 -4.35
N ARG A 277 -8.67 23.45 -4.68
CA ARG A 277 -9.02 24.69 -3.94
C ARG A 277 -9.44 24.40 -2.50
N MET A 278 -10.15 23.30 -2.26
CA MET A 278 -10.57 22.91 -0.89
C MET A 278 -9.38 22.46 -0.04
N MET A 279 -8.42 21.75 -0.63
CA MET A 279 -7.19 21.32 0.05
C MET A 279 -6.23 22.51 0.29
N GLY A 280 -6.05 23.38 -0.67
CA GLY A 280 -5.20 24.59 -0.55
C GLY A 280 -5.80 25.71 0.32
N GLY A 281 -7.08 25.64 0.66
CA GLY A 281 -7.77 26.64 1.49
C GLY A 281 -7.65 26.44 3.01
N GLN A 282 -7.02 25.37 3.47
CA GLN A 282 -6.82 25.10 4.92
C GLN A 282 -5.55 25.74 5.51
N GLU A 283 -4.72 26.38 4.69
CA GLU A 283 -3.59 27.18 5.19
C GLU A 283 -4.03 28.64 5.42
N LYS A 284 -4.77 28.91 6.50
CA LYS A 284 -4.91 30.25 7.09
C LYS A 284 -5.04 30.16 8.59
#